data_9e31acace3921665203e07f4afd38f97
#
_entry.id   9e31acace3921665203e07f4afd38f97
#
_cell.length_a   1.000
_cell.length_b   1.000
_cell.length_c   1.000
_cell.angle_alpha   90.00
_cell.angle_beta   90.00
_cell.angle_gamma   90.00
#
_symmetry.space_group_name_H-M   'P 1'
#
loop_
_entity.id
_entity.type
_entity.pdbx_description
1 polymer ?
#
loop_
_entity_poly.entity_id
_entity_poly.type
_entity_poly.pdbx_seq_one_letter_code
_entity_poly.pdbx_strand_id
1 'polypeptide(L)'
;MRHDKDPDRLMRWTLAVATLAASSAVWWPAPAVAAAVATAPAAPATAPSTVRIKELAAVQGVRSNPLLGYGLVVGLDGTGDQSTQSPNTTQSLQSLLQQLGVTLPPGVSLNPRNVAAVLVTAQLPPFAQPGQTIDVTVSSMGNAKSLRGGTLIATPLKGADGQIYALAQGNLLVGGAGAAAGGSKVQINHLSAGRVPEGATVERSVPTPLLDGDALTLGVNASDFGTAHAIAEAINRRHGDDTAEPLDGRRVRVKMPAQPGARLAFLAGIENLPVALARPAARVVLNARTGSVIVNDAVTLGPCAVAHGNLSVTISTTPVVSQPNALAGGQTVQAEKSDIAISQQGGALIALPAGARLADVVKALNSLGATPMDLLAILQAMKSAGALHAEIEVI
;
A
#
# COMPACT_ATOMS: atom_id res chain seq x y z
N MET A 1 20.81 62.01 24.55
CA MET A 1 21.94 62.78 23.95
C MET A 1 21.74 62.56 22.47
N ARG A 2 21.14 63.49 21.82
CA ARG A 2 21.76 64.55 21.00
C ARG A 2 22.48 63.92 19.82
N HIS A 3 22.16 64.17 18.68
CA HIS A 3 21.91 65.27 17.75
C HIS A 3 22.32 64.69 16.39
N ASP A 4 21.92 65.00 15.27
CA ASP A 4 21.09 66.00 14.67
C ASP A 4 21.46 66.06 13.18
N LYS A 5 20.44 66.29 12.40
CA LYS A 5 20.38 67.10 11.20
C LYS A 5 20.95 66.66 9.83
N ASP A 6 19.99 66.49 8.99
CA ASP A 6 19.81 67.15 7.68
C ASP A 6 20.59 68.48 7.43
N PRO A 7 20.55 69.09 6.26
CA PRO A 7 19.87 68.83 4.97
C PRO A 7 20.57 69.40 3.70
N ASP A 8 19.87 69.29 2.57
CA ASP A 8 19.75 70.27 1.47
C ASP A 8 20.94 70.77 0.67
N ARG A 9 20.80 70.75 -0.66
CA ARG A 9 20.63 71.90 -1.57
C ARG A 9 20.88 71.53 -3.02
N LEU A 10 19.86 71.65 -3.82
CA LEU A 10 19.56 72.74 -4.76
C LEU A 10 20.51 72.81 -5.96
N MET A 11 19.94 72.48 -7.12
CA MET A 11 19.30 73.41 -8.05
C MET A 11 20.26 74.12 -9.02
N ARG A 12 19.96 74.05 -10.26
CA ARG A 12 19.85 75.09 -11.25
C ARG A 12 20.69 75.04 -12.54
N TRP A 13 19.94 75.10 -13.63
CA TRP A 13 20.02 75.94 -14.80
C TRP A 13 21.04 75.54 -15.85
N THR A 14 20.87 75.65 -17.16
CA THR A 14 19.98 76.42 -18.08
C THR A 14 20.17 75.87 -19.50
N LEU A 15 19.09 75.87 -20.27
CA LEU A 15 18.82 76.60 -21.52
C LEU A 15 19.71 76.42 -22.74
N ALA A 16 19.07 75.88 -23.76
CA ALA A 16 18.92 76.37 -25.12
C ALA A 16 20.11 76.40 -26.10
N VAL A 17 19.88 75.79 -27.24
CA VAL A 17 19.81 76.50 -28.53
C VAL A 17 19.29 75.52 -29.61
N ALA A 18 18.25 75.96 -30.32
CA ALA A 18 17.69 75.37 -31.51
C ALA A 18 18.57 75.68 -32.70
N THR A 19 18.76 74.66 -33.58
CA THR A 19 19.00 74.90 -35.02
C THR A 19 18.32 73.85 -35.88
N LEU A 20 17.46 74.33 -36.76
CA LEU A 20 16.88 73.61 -37.88
C LEU A 20 17.94 73.13 -38.83
N ALA A 21 17.86 71.88 -39.29
CA ALA A 21 18.25 71.49 -40.63
C ALA A 21 17.37 70.32 -41.13
N ALA A 22 16.63 70.65 -42.14
CA ALA A 22 15.87 69.74 -42.95
C ALA A 22 16.84 68.84 -43.75
N SER A 23 16.54 67.55 -43.90
CA SER A 23 16.59 66.91 -45.21
C SER A 23 16.56 65.39 -45.15
N SER A 24 15.80 64.83 -46.06
CA SER A 24 15.90 63.50 -46.65
C SER A 24 15.49 62.29 -45.83
N ALA A 25 14.20 61.92 -46.00
CA ALA A 25 13.68 60.61 -45.73
C ALA A 25 14.35 59.57 -46.63
N VAL A 26 15.23 58.77 -46.07
CA VAL A 26 15.62 57.52 -46.68
C VAL A 26 14.74 56.42 -46.07
N TRP A 27 13.84 55.91 -46.89
CA TRP A 27 13.05 54.71 -46.53
C TRP A 27 13.95 53.49 -46.50
N TRP A 28 14.31 53.05 -45.30
CA TRP A 28 14.89 51.73 -45.10
C TRP A 28 13.76 50.75 -44.79
N PRO A 29 13.63 49.61 -45.53
CA PRO A 29 12.67 48.59 -45.17
C PRO A 29 13.11 47.98 -43.85
N ALA A 30 12.21 48.03 -42.85
CA ALA A 30 12.39 47.31 -41.55
C ALA A 30 12.49 45.80 -41.83
N PRO A 31 13.43 45.09 -41.25
CA PRO A 31 13.47 43.63 -41.32
C PRO A 31 12.21 43.11 -40.61
N ALA A 32 11.41 42.31 -41.32
CA ALA A 32 10.32 41.54 -40.76
C ALA A 32 10.92 40.59 -39.71
N VAL A 33 10.71 40.90 -38.43
CA VAL A 33 11.00 39.97 -37.33
C VAL A 33 9.98 38.86 -37.47
N ALA A 34 10.39 37.74 -38.08
CA ALA A 34 9.63 36.49 -38.01
C ALA A 34 9.51 36.11 -36.53
N ALA A 35 8.32 36.32 -35.99
CA ALA A 35 8.00 35.79 -34.65
C ALA A 35 8.15 34.27 -34.72
N ALA A 36 9.24 33.76 -34.18
CA ALA A 36 9.40 32.35 -33.94
C ALA A 36 8.29 31.93 -32.97
N VAL A 37 7.31 31.24 -33.51
CA VAL A 37 6.28 30.55 -32.72
C VAL A 37 7.07 29.52 -31.89
N ALA A 38 7.26 29.86 -30.64
CA ALA A 38 7.81 28.90 -29.66
C ALA A 38 6.82 27.74 -29.61
N THR A 39 7.16 26.64 -30.25
CA THR A 39 6.51 25.34 -30.02
C THR A 39 6.61 25.08 -28.53
N ALA A 40 5.48 25.13 -27.83
CA ALA A 40 5.36 24.71 -26.45
C ALA A 40 5.97 23.29 -26.38
N PRO A 41 6.90 23.02 -25.45
CA PRO A 41 7.42 21.68 -25.29
C PRO A 41 6.27 20.74 -25.01
N ALA A 42 6.13 19.69 -25.83
CA ALA A 42 5.22 18.59 -25.55
C ALA A 42 5.50 18.12 -24.14
N ALA A 43 4.45 18.04 -23.32
CA ALA A 43 4.56 17.54 -21.95
C ALA A 43 5.36 16.24 -21.99
N PRO A 44 6.39 16.06 -21.13
CA PRO A 44 7.21 14.87 -21.15
C PRO A 44 6.27 13.66 -20.98
N ALA A 45 6.28 12.78 -21.97
CA ALA A 45 5.61 11.49 -21.85
C ALA A 45 6.19 10.85 -20.59
N THR A 46 5.33 10.65 -19.60
CA THR A 46 5.71 10.04 -18.31
C THR A 46 6.41 8.73 -18.64
N ALA A 47 7.69 8.61 -18.34
CA ALA A 47 8.45 7.40 -18.60
C ALA A 47 7.72 6.23 -17.92
N PRO A 48 7.61 5.07 -18.57
CA PRO A 48 6.94 3.93 -17.97
C PRO A 48 7.62 3.63 -16.63
N SER A 49 6.82 3.51 -15.58
CA SER A 49 7.33 3.16 -14.26
C SER A 49 7.94 1.77 -14.34
N THR A 50 9.26 1.68 -14.13
CA THR A 50 9.96 0.40 -14.07
C THR A 50 9.94 -0.11 -12.65
N VAL A 51 9.46 -1.33 -12.46
CA VAL A 51 9.39 -2.03 -11.16
C VAL A 51 10.14 -3.34 -11.29
N ARG A 52 10.84 -3.77 -10.23
CA ARG A 52 11.61 -5.02 -10.27
C ARG A 52 10.70 -6.22 -10.14
N ILE A 53 11.10 -7.36 -10.75
CA ILE A 53 10.29 -8.59 -10.71
C ILE A 53 9.96 -9.01 -9.27
N LYS A 54 10.88 -8.91 -8.31
CA LYS A 54 10.64 -9.25 -6.90
C LYS A 54 9.55 -8.42 -6.20
N GLU A 55 9.17 -7.28 -6.75
CA GLU A 55 8.09 -6.45 -6.25
C GLU A 55 6.74 -6.84 -6.87
N LEU A 56 6.77 -7.51 -8.03
CA LEU A 56 5.60 -7.92 -8.82
C LEU A 56 5.24 -9.38 -8.65
N ALA A 57 6.23 -10.23 -8.39
CA ALA A 57 6.06 -11.67 -8.33
C ALA A 57 6.92 -12.28 -7.23
N ALA A 58 6.47 -13.42 -6.72
CA ALA A 58 7.20 -14.25 -5.77
C ALA A 58 7.36 -15.67 -6.34
N VAL A 59 8.37 -16.40 -5.88
CA VAL A 59 8.55 -17.80 -6.26
C VAL A 59 7.43 -18.64 -5.66
N GLN A 60 6.73 -19.39 -6.49
CA GLN A 60 5.65 -20.26 -6.04
C GLN A 60 6.20 -21.35 -5.11
N GLY A 61 5.46 -21.63 -4.02
CA GLY A 61 5.89 -22.59 -3.01
C GLY A 61 6.73 -21.99 -1.88
N VAL A 62 7.33 -20.82 -2.07
CA VAL A 62 8.09 -20.09 -1.03
C VAL A 62 7.11 -19.28 -0.19
N ARG A 63 6.74 -19.82 0.96
CA ARG A 63 5.78 -19.18 1.87
C ARG A 63 6.13 -19.46 3.33
N SER A 64 5.73 -18.56 4.21
CA SER A 64 5.71 -18.86 5.65
C SER A 64 4.60 -19.86 5.97
N ASN A 65 4.88 -20.79 6.86
CA ASN A 65 3.92 -21.80 7.32
C ASN A 65 3.47 -21.46 8.75
N PRO A 66 2.16 -21.30 9.00
CA PRO A 66 1.67 -21.06 10.34
C PRO A 66 1.83 -22.30 11.21
N LEU A 67 2.33 -22.09 12.42
CA LEU A 67 2.43 -23.11 13.43
C LEU A 67 1.50 -22.79 14.60
N LEU A 68 0.93 -23.81 15.20
CA LEU A 68 0.00 -23.73 16.31
C LEU A 68 0.38 -24.71 17.41
N GLY A 69 0.33 -24.27 18.67
CA GLY A 69 0.54 -25.10 19.83
C GLY A 69 -0.40 -24.77 20.98
N TYR A 70 -0.65 -25.73 21.82
CA TYR A 70 -1.31 -25.57 23.10
C TYR A 70 -0.28 -25.72 24.21
N GLY A 71 -0.19 -24.74 25.10
CA GLY A 71 0.80 -24.73 26.17
C GLY A 71 0.26 -24.13 27.47
N LEU A 72 1.15 -24.11 28.46
CA LEU A 72 0.89 -23.47 29.74
C LEU A 72 1.91 -22.36 29.98
N VAL A 73 1.42 -21.25 30.53
CA VAL A 73 2.26 -20.17 31.08
C VAL A 73 2.21 -20.25 32.57
N VAL A 74 3.37 -20.29 33.23
CA VAL A 74 3.56 -20.38 34.67
C VAL A 74 4.20 -19.11 35.22
N GLY A 75 4.16 -18.94 36.56
CA GLY A 75 4.77 -17.77 37.22
C GLY A 75 3.91 -16.51 37.19
N LEU A 76 2.60 -16.64 36.96
CA LEU A 76 1.66 -15.53 36.99
C LEU A 76 1.31 -15.17 38.44
N ASP A 77 1.51 -13.92 38.85
CA ASP A 77 1.23 -13.44 40.21
C ASP A 77 -0.29 -13.29 40.47
N GLY A 78 -0.95 -14.43 40.69
CA GLY A 78 -2.40 -14.50 40.96
C GLY A 78 -3.29 -14.07 39.80
N THR A 79 -2.73 -13.79 38.60
CA THR A 79 -3.47 -13.32 37.42
C THR A 79 -3.82 -14.41 36.41
N GLY A 80 -3.42 -15.66 36.72
CA GLY A 80 -3.69 -16.82 35.87
C GLY A 80 -5.16 -17.27 35.89
N ASP A 81 -5.39 -18.47 35.38
CA ASP A 81 -6.75 -19.03 35.23
C ASP A 81 -7.33 -19.41 36.59
N GLN A 82 -8.65 -19.31 36.69
CA GLN A 82 -9.40 -19.78 37.84
C GLN A 82 -9.91 -21.20 37.59
N SER A 83 -9.57 -22.15 38.48
CA SER A 83 -9.88 -23.57 38.31
C SER A 83 -11.38 -23.88 38.16
N THR A 84 -12.24 -23.09 38.79
CA THR A 84 -13.70 -23.24 38.69
C THR A 84 -14.29 -22.90 37.33
N GLN A 85 -13.59 -22.04 36.56
CA GLN A 85 -14.05 -21.56 35.25
C GLN A 85 -13.20 -22.10 34.08
N SER A 86 -12.03 -22.67 34.39
CA SER A 86 -11.11 -23.20 33.38
C SER A 86 -10.62 -24.61 33.79
N PRO A 87 -11.48 -25.64 33.74
CA PRO A 87 -11.12 -27.00 34.12
C PRO A 87 -10.00 -27.59 33.27
N ASN A 88 -9.92 -27.18 32.01
CA ASN A 88 -8.88 -27.63 31.09
C ASN A 88 -7.47 -27.26 31.53
N THR A 89 -7.28 -26.07 32.14
CA THR A 89 -5.99 -25.64 32.70
C THR A 89 -5.54 -26.55 33.82
N THR A 90 -6.47 -26.94 34.71
CA THR A 90 -6.18 -27.87 35.83
C THR A 90 -5.81 -29.25 35.30
N GLN A 91 -6.56 -29.76 34.32
CA GLN A 91 -6.26 -31.07 33.72
C GLN A 91 -4.90 -31.08 33.01
N SER A 92 -4.59 -30.03 32.27
CA SER A 92 -3.30 -29.88 31.55
C SER A 92 -2.13 -29.82 32.54
N LEU A 93 -2.29 -29.09 33.65
CA LEU A 93 -1.29 -29.02 34.70
C LEU A 93 -1.08 -30.38 35.39
N GLN A 94 -2.15 -31.13 35.63
CA GLN A 94 -2.06 -32.49 36.16
C GLN A 94 -1.30 -33.42 35.21
N SER A 95 -1.63 -33.39 33.94
CA SER A 95 -0.94 -34.18 32.91
C SER A 95 0.54 -33.83 32.81
N LEU A 96 0.88 -32.54 32.89
CA LEU A 96 2.27 -32.08 32.88
C LEU A 96 3.03 -32.61 34.12
N LEU A 97 2.45 -32.50 35.34
CA LEU A 97 3.06 -32.99 36.57
C LEU A 97 3.29 -34.51 36.50
N GLN A 98 2.33 -35.27 35.96
CA GLN A 98 2.47 -36.70 35.72
C GLN A 98 3.63 -37.04 34.78
N GLN A 99 3.76 -36.28 33.67
CA GLN A 99 4.88 -36.43 32.73
C GLN A 99 6.25 -36.13 33.40
N LEU A 100 6.26 -35.20 34.36
CA LEU A 100 7.46 -34.87 35.15
C LEU A 100 7.70 -35.83 36.34
N GLY A 101 6.90 -36.91 36.48
CA GLY A 101 7.04 -37.90 37.54
C GLY A 101 6.38 -37.54 38.87
N VAL A 102 5.61 -36.45 38.92
CA VAL A 102 4.89 -36.02 40.11
C VAL A 102 3.48 -36.59 40.09
N THR A 103 3.15 -37.52 40.98
CA THR A 103 1.79 -38.06 41.12
C THR A 103 1.06 -37.33 42.21
N LEU A 104 -0.11 -36.77 41.88
CA LEU A 104 -0.97 -36.12 42.86
C LEU A 104 -1.88 -37.18 43.52
N PRO A 105 -2.10 -37.11 44.87
CA PRO A 105 -3.08 -37.95 45.52
C PRO A 105 -4.48 -37.74 44.97
N PRO A 106 -5.33 -38.78 44.91
CA PRO A 106 -6.71 -38.64 44.46
C PRO A 106 -7.47 -37.67 45.36
N GLY A 107 -8.24 -36.75 44.74
CA GLY A 107 -9.08 -35.76 45.44
C GLY A 107 -8.40 -34.42 45.76
N VAL A 108 -7.13 -34.22 45.40
CA VAL A 108 -6.47 -32.93 45.57
C VAL A 108 -6.98 -31.97 44.48
N SER A 109 -7.65 -30.89 44.88
CA SER A 109 -8.05 -29.82 44.00
C SER A 109 -6.90 -28.82 43.82
N LEU A 110 -6.38 -28.72 42.58
CA LEU A 110 -5.41 -27.69 42.23
C LEU A 110 -6.15 -26.37 41.95
N ASN A 111 -5.65 -25.29 42.52
CA ASN A 111 -6.13 -23.94 42.24
C ASN A 111 -5.01 -23.11 41.59
N PRO A 112 -4.78 -23.28 40.28
CA PRO A 112 -3.63 -22.75 39.58
C PRO A 112 -3.75 -21.28 39.25
N ARG A 113 -3.88 -20.37 40.21
CA ARG A 113 -3.93 -18.93 39.99
C ARG A 113 -2.67 -18.35 39.33
N ASN A 114 -1.58 -19.11 39.40
CA ASN A 114 -0.28 -18.72 38.82
C ASN A 114 -0.01 -19.40 37.48
N VAL A 115 -1.01 -20.08 36.91
CA VAL A 115 -0.91 -20.79 35.62
C VAL A 115 -2.04 -20.36 34.69
N ALA A 116 -1.77 -20.28 33.41
CA ALA A 116 -2.79 -20.03 32.36
C ALA A 116 -2.60 -21.01 31.21
N ALA A 117 -3.70 -21.53 30.69
CA ALA A 117 -3.72 -22.23 29.42
C ALA A 117 -3.64 -21.23 28.26
N VAL A 118 -2.75 -21.50 27.32
CA VAL A 118 -2.47 -20.57 26.23
C VAL A 118 -2.45 -21.26 24.89
N LEU A 119 -2.89 -20.50 23.88
CA LEU A 119 -2.64 -20.78 22.48
C LEU A 119 -1.33 -20.12 22.07
N VAL A 120 -0.48 -20.89 21.45
CA VAL A 120 0.85 -20.45 21.00
C VAL A 120 0.88 -20.49 19.48
N THR A 121 1.20 -19.36 18.86
CA THR A 121 1.27 -19.24 17.40
C THR A 121 2.64 -18.74 16.98
N ALA A 122 3.15 -19.27 15.86
CA ALA A 122 4.38 -18.81 15.23
C ALA A 122 4.26 -18.88 13.72
N GLN A 123 5.14 -18.15 13.04
CA GLN A 123 5.30 -18.23 11.58
C GLN A 123 6.65 -18.87 11.30
N LEU A 124 6.65 -20.07 10.73
CA LEU A 124 7.86 -20.71 10.26
C LEU A 124 8.24 -20.10 8.90
N PRO A 125 9.35 -19.35 8.81
CA PRO A 125 9.76 -18.75 7.55
C PRO A 125 10.15 -19.83 6.52
N PRO A 126 10.09 -19.53 5.23
CA PRO A 126 10.58 -20.45 4.21
C PRO A 126 12.07 -20.71 4.42
N PHE A 127 12.51 -21.92 4.08
CA PHE A 127 13.91 -22.37 4.21
C PHE A 127 14.46 -22.41 5.65
N ALA A 128 13.62 -22.30 6.66
CA ALA A 128 14.06 -22.44 8.05
C ALA A 128 14.73 -23.80 8.27
N GLN A 129 15.87 -23.78 8.94
CA GLN A 129 16.65 -24.98 9.26
C GLN A 129 16.52 -25.33 10.75
N PRO A 130 16.64 -26.61 11.11
CA PRO A 130 16.71 -27.03 12.49
C PRO A 130 17.77 -26.26 13.27
N GLY A 131 17.44 -25.85 14.49
CA GLY A 131 18.28 -25.01 15.34
C GLY A 131 18.13 -23.51 15.20
N GLN A 132 17.39 -23.04 14.19
CA GLN A 132 17.05 -21.60 14.08
C GLN A 132 15.96 -21.24 15.07
N THR A 133 15.97 -20.00 15.54
CA THR A 133 14.95 -19.46 16.44
C THR A 133 13.92 -18.62 15.68
N ILE A 134 12.68 -18.66 16.14
CA ILE A 134 11.57 -17.89 15.61
C ILE A 134 10.76 -17.25 16.74
N ASP A 135 10.15 -16.14 16.44
CA ASP A 135 9.27 -15.43 17.37
C ASP A 135 7.94 -16.14 17.58
N VAL A 136 7.44 -16.06 18.79
CA VAL A 136 6.21 -16.72 19.21
C VAL A 136 5.23 -15.72 19.80
N THR A 137 3.97 -15.84 19.43
CA THR A 137 2.87 -15.11 20.06
C THR A 137 2.07 -16.06 20.94
N VAL A 138 1.81 -15.63 22.17
CA VAL A 138 1.13 -16.41 23.19
C VAL A 138 -0.15 -15.67 23.59
N SER A 139 -1.29 -16.35 23.52
CA SER A 139 -2.60 -15.78 23.86
C SER A 139 -3.34 -16.66 24.85
N SER A 140 -3.89 -16.08 25.91
CA SER A 140 -4.69 -16.82 26.90
C SER A 140 -5.93 -17.42 26.27
N MET A 141 -6.18 -18.69 26.54
CA MET A 141 -7.40 -19.40 26.15
C MET A 141 -8.45 -19.46 27.27
N GLY A 142 -8.01 -19.24 28.50
CA GLY A 142 -8.87 -19.27 29.68
C GLY A 142 -9.32 -17.87 30.11
N ASN A 143 -9.46 -17.71 31.42
CA ASN A 143 -9.90 -16.47 32.04
C ASN A 143 -8.78 -15.71 32.78
N ALA A 144 -7.52 -15.96 32.38
CA ALA A 144 -6.38 -15.26 32.93
C ALA A 144 -6.49 -13.75 32.68
N LYS A 145 -6.30 -12.96 33.74
CA LYS A 145 -6.40 -11.50 33.69
C LYS A 145 -5.17 -10.85 33.06
N SER A 146 -4.01 -11.48 33.20
CA SER A 146 -2.72 -11.00 32.65
C SER A 146 -1.75 -12.14 32.54
N LEU A 147 -0.96 -12.16 31.46
CA LEU A 147 0.15 -13.07 31.24
C LEU A 147 1.51 -12.42 31.59
N ARG A 148 1.49 -11.23 32.18
CA ARG A 148 2.71 -10.47 32.47
C ARG A 148 3.59 -11.18 33.50
N GLY A 149 4.88 -11.23 33.23
CA GLY A 149 5.86 -11.89 34.11
C GLY A 149 5.85 -13.40 34.01
N GLY A 150 4.95 -13.99 33.23
CA GLY A 150 4.87 -15.43 33.05
C GLY A 150 5.94 -15.99 32.13
N THR A 151 6.19 -17.28 32.27
CA THR A 151 7.10 -18.07 31.42
C THR A 151 6.30 -19.16 30.71
N LEU A 152 6.42 -19.24 29.40
CA LEU A 152 5.89 -20.34 28.61
C LEU A 152 6.75 -21.58 28.84
N ILE A 153 6.13 -22.67 29.21
CA ILE A 153 6.81 -23.98 29.31
C ILE A 153 6.95 -24.63 27.94
N ALA A 154 7.85 -25.58 27.79
CA ALA A 154 8.11 -26.28 26.54
C ALA A 154 6.83 -26.76 25.88
N THR A 155 6.52 -26.14 24.74
CA THR A 155 5.27 -26.29 23.98
C THR A 155 5.56 -26.68 22.55
N PRO A 156 5.14 -27.88 22.09
CA PRO A 156 5.31 -28.29 20.71
C PRO A 156 4.39 -27.48 19.79
N LEU A 157 4.97 -26.93 18.70
CA LEU A 157 4.25 -26.21 17.68
C LEU A 157 4.06 -27.12 16.46
N LYS A 158 2.81 -27.28 16.04
CA LYS A 158 2.39 -28.16 14.95
C LYS A 158 2.02 -27.36 13.72
N GLY A 159 2.35 -27.90 12.55
CA GLY A 159 1.87 -27.43 11.25
C GLY A 159 0.44 -27.93 10.94
N ALA A 160 -0.06 -27.54 9.79
CA ALA A 160 -1.39 -27.95 9.31
C ALA A 160 -1.53 -29.47 9.08
N ASP A 161 -0.42 -30.16 8.89
CA ASP A 161 -0.32 -31.63 8.76
C ASP A 161 -0.29 -32.36 10.11
N GLY A 162 -0.35 -31.63 11.23
CA GLY A 162 -0.28 -32.16 12.59
C GLY A 162 1.12 -32.55 13.08
N GLN A 163 2.15 -32.39 12.24
CA GLN A 163 3.53 -32.68 12.63
C GLN A 163 4.14 -31.54 13.45
N ILE A 164 5.07 -31.88 14.35
CA ILE A 164 5.79 -30.90 15.17
C ILE A 164 6.95 -30.34 14.34
N TYR A 165 7.03 -29.03 14.23
CA TYR A 165 8.07 -28.29 13.48
C TYR A 165 8.95 -27.43 14.38
N ALA A 166 8.45 -26.99 15.54
CA ALA A 166 9.22 -26.19 16.46
C ALA A 166 8.82 -26.49 17.92
N LEU A 167 9.71 -26.18 18.85
CA LEU A 167 9.47 -26.25 20.28
C LEU A 167 9.58 -24.85 20.88
N ALA A 168 8.49 -24.34 21.47
CA ALA A 168 8.41 -23.00 22.04
C ALA A 168 8.59 -23.02 23.55
N GLN A 169 9.44 -22.09 24.07
CA GLN A 169 9.67 -21.90 25.49
C GLN A 169 10.26 -20.50 25.73
N GLY A 170 9.96 -19.88 26.88
CA GLY A 170 10.61 -18.61 27.24
C GLY A 170 9.74 -17.63 28.00
N ASN A 171 10.32 -16.52 28.37
CA ASN A 171 9.65 -15.48 29.15
C ASN A 171 8.80 -14.60 28.26
N LEU A 172 7.57 -14.30 28.69
CA LEU A 172 6.64 -13.49 27.94
C LEU A 172 6.92 -12.00 28.11
N LEU A 173 6.98 -11.30 26.98
CA LEU A 173 6.93 -9.86 26.91
C LEU A 173 5.48 -9.45 26.61
N VAL A 174 4.81 -8.84 27.58
CA VAL A 174 3.44 -8.35 27.46
C VAL A 174 3.47 -6.84 27.29
N GLY A 175 3.13 -6.35 26.13
CA GLY A 175 3.08 -4.94 25.78
C GLY A 175 1.76 -4.29 26.21
N GLY A 176 1.64 -3.93 27.50
CA GLY A 176 0.46 -3.24 28.00
C GLY A 176 0.66 -2.82 29.47
N ALA A 177 -0.07 -1.80 29.89
CA ALA A 177 -0.15 -1.37 31.28
C ALA A 177 -1.61 -1.38 31.72
N GLY A 178 -1.87 -1.96 32.89
CA GLY A 178 -3.17 -1.92 33.55
C GLY A 178 -2.96 -1.46 35.00
N ALA A 179 -3.71 -0.45 35.42
CA ALA A 179 -3.81 -0.03 36.80
C ALA A 179 -5.26 0.03 37.21
N ALA A 180 -5.55 -0.46 38.41
CA ALA A 180 -6.85 -0.36 39.03
C ALA A 180 -6.68 0.22 40.42
N ALA A 181 -7.32 1.34 40.69
CA ALA A 181 -7.35 1.97 42.03
C ALA A 181 -8.72 2.64 42.24
N GLY A 182 -9.28 2.49 43.44
CA GLY A 182 -10.48 3.23 43.85
C GLY A 182 -11.71 3.05 42.97
N GLY A 183 -11.90 1.86 42.32
CA GLY A 183 -13.03 1.59 41.44
C GLY A 183 -12.84 1.99 39.97
N SER A 184 -11.76 2.69 39.63
CA SER A 184 -11.38 3.03 38.25
C SER A 184 -10.36 2.06 37.70
N LYS A 185 -10.58 1.56 36.47
CA LYS A 185 -9.67 0.66 35.76
C LYS A 185 -9.21 1.37 34.49
N VAL A 186 -7.91 1.62 34.40
CA VAL A 186 -7.27 2.07 33.15
C VAL A 186 -6.48 0.90 32.58
N GLN A 187 -6.79 0.51 31.36
CA GLN A 187 -6.07 -0.56 30.65
C GLN A 187 -5.64 -0.02 29.29
N ILE A 188 -4.35 -0.04 29.07
CA ILE A 188 -3.74 0.28 27.77
C ILE A 188 -3.26 -1.03 27.18
N ASN A 189 -3.85 -1.45 26.07
CA ASN A 189 -3.66 -2.75 25.41
C ASN A 189 -4.13 -3.97 26.22
N HIS A 190 -4.22 -5.12 25.55
CA HIS A 190 -4.64 -6.37 26.16
C HIS A 190 -3.47 -7.04 26.90
N LEU A 191 -3.69 -7.40 28.16
CA LEU A 191 -2.71 -8.11 29.00
C LEU A 191 -2.79 -9.64 28.82
N SER A 192 -3.78 -10.14 28.08
CA SER A 192 -4.02 -11.57 27.83
C SER A 192 -3.24 -12.13 26.65
N ALA A 193 -2.44 -11.31 25.98
CA ALA A 193 -1.54 -11.73 24.92
C ALA A 193 -0.14 -11.18 25.14
N GLY A 194 0.87 -11.96 24.77
CA GLY A 194 2.27 -11.60 24.87
C GLY A 194 3.08 -12.20 23.73
N ARG A 195 4.34 -11.79 23.63
CA ARG A 195 5.30 -12.31 22.66
C ARG A 195 6.52 -12.86 23.38
N VAL A 196 7.07 -13.93 22.87
CA VAL A 196 8.37 -14.47 23.26
C VAL A 196 9.31 -14.30 22.07
N PRO A 197 10.18 -13.27 22.05
CA PRO A 197 11.15 -13.10 20.98
C PRO A 197 12.09 -14.30 20.93
N GLU A 198 12.36 -14.80 19.73
CA GLU A 198 13.19 -16.00 19.52
C GLU A 198 12.77 -17.20 20.39
N GLY A 199 11.49 -17.22 20.77
CA GLY A 199 10.95 -18.13 21.78
C GLY A 199 10.69 -19.54 21.31
N ALA A 200 10.87 -19.88 20.04
CA ALA A 200 10.78 -21.25 19.58
C ALA A 200 11.99 -21.64 18.74
N THR A 201 12.49 -22.84 18.98
CA THR A 201 13.54 -23.47 18.18
C THR A 201 12.90 -24.35 17.12
N VAL A 202 13.33 -24.21 15.88
CA VAL A 202 12.92 -25.06 14.77
C VAL A 202 13.55 -26.44 14.92
N GLU A 203 12.73 -27.48 14.95
CA GLU A 203 13.17 -28.88 15.07
C GLU A 203 13.16 -29.60 13.72
N ARG A 204 12.28 -29.15 12.80
CA ARG A 204 12.13 -29.77 11.49
C ARG A 204 11.90 -28.68 10.43
N SER A 205 12.60 -28.80 9.31
CA SER A 205 12.35 -27.97 8.12
C SER A 205 11.12 -28.42 7.35
N VAL A 206 10.40 -27.49 6.73
CA VAL A 206 9.35 -27.81 5.75
C VAL A 206 10.02 -27.95 4.38
N PRO A 207 9.87 -29.09 3.70
CA PRO A 207 10.36 -29.22 2.33
C PRO A 207 9.72 -28.16 1.43
N THR A 208 10.56 -27.33 0.82
CA THR A 208 10.11 -26.27 -0.10
C THR A 208 10.68 -26.61 -1.48
N PRO A 209 9.96 -27.39 -2.33
CA PRO A 209 10.40 -27.66 -3.66
C PRO A 209 10.36 -26.37 -4.47
N LEU A 210 11.52 -25.88 -4.90
CA LEU A 210 11.64 -24.68 -5.72
C LEU A 210 11.35 -24.97 -7.19
N LEU A 211 11.54 -26.21 -7.63
CA LEU A 211 11.47 -26.61 -9.02
C LEU A 211 10.33 -27.60 -9.22
N ASP A 212 9.65 -27.43 -10.31
CA ASP A 212 8.76 -28.41 -10.92
C ASP A 212 9.46 -28.94 -12.20
N GLY A 213 10.16 -30.08 -12.06
CA GLY A 213 11.06 -30.59 -13.07
C GLY A 213 12.32 -29.71 -13.24
N ASP A 214 12.46 -29.12 -14.42
CA ASP A 214 13.56 -28.22 -14.81
C ASP A 214 13.19 -26.74 -14.73
N ALA A 215 11.98 -26.42 -14.30
CA ALA A 215 11.44 -25.08 -14.30
C ALA A 215 11.02 -24.62 -12.89
N LEU A 216 10.99 -23.31 -12.74
CA LEU A 216 10.47 -22.61 -11.57
C LEU A 216 9.22 -21.84 -11.99
N THR A 217 8.23 -21.75 -11.13
CA THR A 217 7.05 -20.93 -11.38
C THR A 217 7.08 -19.66 -10.53
N LEU A 218 6.99 -18.50 -11.18
CA LEU A 218 6.77 -17.22 -10.53
C LEU A 218 5.27 -16.98 -10.41
N GLY A 219 4.81 -16.70 -9.20
CA GLY A 219 3.44 -16.26 -8.91
C GLY A 219 3.34 -14.74 -8.92
N VAL A 220 2.60 -14.16 -9.87
CA VAL A 220 2.38 -12.70 -9.95
C VAL A 220 1.40 -12.28 -8.85
N ASN A 221 1.74 -11.23 -8.11
CA ASN A 221 0.96 -10.76 -6.95
C ASN A 221 -0.46 -10.33 -7.33
N ALA A 222 -0.61 -9.62 -8.46
CA ALA A 222 -1.90 -9.23 -9.01
C ALA A 222 -2.19 -10.03 -10.29
N SER A 223 -3.45 -10.46 -10.46
CA SER A 223 -3.85 -11.17 -11.70
C SER A 223 -3.93 -10.15 -12.84
N ASP A 224 -2.92 -10.16 -13.72
CA ASP A 224 -2.85 -9.28 -14.87
C ASP A 224 -2.02 -9.95 -15.98
N PHE A 225 -2.66 -10.19 -17.14
CA PHE A 225 -2.02 -10.81 -18.29
C PHE A 225 -0.90 -9.93 -18.88
N GLY A 226 -1.06 -8.60 -18.84
CA GLY A 226 -0.07 -7.65 -19.32
C GLY A 226 1.21 -7.70 -18.48
N THR A 227 1.06 -7.73 -17.16
CA THR A 227 2.19 -7.85 -16.22
C THR A 227 2.88 -9.21 -16.35
N ALA A 228 2.13 -10.31 -16.45
CA ALA A 228 2.72 -11.64 -16.64
C ALA A 228 3.52 -11.72 -17.94
N HIS A 229 2.99 -11.17 -19.03
CA HIS A 229 3.69 -11.09 -20.32
C HIS A 229 4.95 -10.23 -20.24
N ALA A 230 4.85 -9.04 -19.64
CA ALA A 230 6.00 -8.13 -19.50
C ALA A 230 7.13 -8.72 -18.64
N ILE A 231 6.80 -9.51 -17.60
CA ILE A 231 7.77 -10.29 -16.81
C ILE A 231 8.48 -11.31 -17.70
N ALA A 232 7.73 -12.10 -18.45
CA ALA A 232 8.31 -13.12 -19.36
C ALA A 232 9.21 -12.48 -20.40
N GLU A 233 8.78 -11.39 -21.04
CA GLU A 233 9.61 -10.63 -21.98
C GLU A 233 10.90 -10.09 -21.36
N ALA A 234 10.83 -9.54 -20.15
CA ALA A 234 12.00 -9.01 -19.46
C ALA A 234 13.04 -10.12 -19.19
N ILE A 235 12.58 -11.31 -18.80
CA ILE A 235 13.42 -12.47 -18.58
C ILE A 235 14.02 -12.95 -19.92
N ASN A 236 13.20 -13.10 -20.96
CA ASN A 236 13.64 -13.58 -22.27
C ASN A 236 14.63 -12.65 -22.93
N ARG A 237 14.44 -11.35 -22.85
CA ARG A 237 15.42 -10.36 -23.35
C ARG A 237 16.79 -10.47 -22.70
N ARG A 238 16.86 -10.90 -21.45
CA ARG A 238 18.12 -10.98 -20.69
C ARG A 238 18.80 -12.33 -20.80
N HIS A 239 18.02 -13.42 -20.86
CA HIS A 239 18.52 -14.80 -20.73
C HIS A 239 18.31 -15.68 -21.97
N GLY A 240 17.68 -15.13 -22.99
CA GLY A 240 17.39 -15.82 -24.27
C GLY A 240 15.91 -16.18 -24.38
N ASP A 241 15.45 -16.28 -25.63
CA ASP A 241 14.07 -16.66 -25.97
C ASP A 241 13.73 -18.02 -25.37
N ASP A 242 12.45 -18.21 -25.06
CA ASP A 242 11.92 -19.43 -24.43
C ASP A 242 12.43 -19.77 -23.02
N THR A 243 13.15 -18.84 -22.36
CA THR A 243 13.54 -19.00 -20.95
C THR A 243 12.34 -18.85 -20.02
N ALA A 244 11.44 -17.92 -20.33
CA ALA A 244 10.22 -17.68 -19.56
C ALA A 244 8.98 -17.70 -20.44
N GLU A 245 7.93 -18.35 -19.94
CA GLU A 245 6.65 -18.51 -20.60
C GLU A 245 5.51 -18.11 -19.65
N PRO A 246 4.63 -17.15 -20.00
CA PRO A 246 3.46 -16.84 -19.20
C PRO A 246 2.41 -17.96 -19.39
N LEU A 247 2.04 -18.63 -18.31
CA LEU A 247 1.01 -19.68 -18.34
C LEU A 247 -0.40 -19.09 -18.23
N ASP A 248 -0.53 -18.06 -17.40
CA ASP A 248 -1.77 -17.31 -17.18
C ASP A 248 -1.47 -15.92 -16.58
N GLY A 249 -2.50 -15.16 -16.23
CA GLY A 249 -2.34 -13.83 -15.65
C GLY A 249 -1.71 -13.80 -14.24
N ARG A 250 -1.40 -14.98 -13.66
CA ARG A 250 -0.79 -15.11 -12.33
C ARG A 250 0.47 -15.95 -12.30
N ARG A 251 0.77 -16.73 -13.33
CA ARG A 251 1.89 -17.67 -13.32
C ARG A 251 2.77 -17.48 -14.54
N VAL A 252 4.06 -17.38 -14.28
CA VAL A 252 5.10 -17.35 -15.30
C VAL A 252 6.05 -18.52 -15.01
N ARG A 253 6.18 -19.44 -15.96
CA ARG A 253 7.11 -20.55 -15.88
C ARG A 253 8.47 -20.08 -16.36
N VAL A 254 9.54 -20.44 -15.64
CA VAL A 254 10.91 -20.02 -15.95
C VAL A 254 11.80 -21.27 -15.96
N LYS A 255 12.43 -21.55 -17.07
CA LYS A 255 13.41 -22.64 -17.19
C LYS A 255 14.67 -22.29 -16.37
N MET A 256 15.11 -23.22 -15.56
CA MET A 256 16.26 -23.04 -14.68
C MET A 256 17.53 -23.68 -15.28
N PRO A 257 18.70 -23.11 -14.99
CA PRO A 257 19.96 -23.75 -15.39
C PRO A 257 20.09 -25.16 -14.84
N ALA A 258 20.63 -26.06 -15.64
CA ALA A 258 20.85 -27.45 -15.26
C ALA A 258 21.81 -27.56 -14.07
N GLN A 259 22.80 -26.69 -13.99
CA GLN A 259 23.81 -26.67 -12.91
C GLN A 259 23.23 -26.09 -11.62
N PRO A 260 23.17 -26.83 -10.49
CA PRO A 260 22.60 -26.36 -9.24
C PRO A 260 23.26 -25.09 -8.70
N GLY A 261 24.56 -24.97 -8.81
CA GLY A 261 25.31 -23.77 -8.34
C GLY A 261 24.97 -22.48 -9.10
N ALA A 262 24.50 -22.57 -10.34
CA ALA A 262 24.12 -21.41 -11.13
C ALA A 262 22.68 -20.93 -10.84
N ARG A 263 21.84 -21.78 -10.24
CA ARG A 263 20.40 -21.52 -10.05
C ARG A 263 20.13 -20.32 -9.14
N LEU A 264 20.86 -20.21 -8.03
CA LEU A 264 20.67 -19.10 -7.09
C LEU A 264 21.08 -17.75 -7.71
N ALA A 265 22.21 -17.74 -8.40
CA ALA A 265 22.67 -16.53 -9.10
C ALA A 265 21.73 -16.10 -10.23
N PHE A 266 21.19 -17.10 -10.96
CA PHE A 266 20.20 -16.87 -12.00
C PHE A 266 18.90 -16.29 -11.43
N LEU A 267 18.38 -16.86 -10.35
CA LEU A 267 17.15 -16.39 -9.68
C LEU A 267 17.36 -14.97 -9.13
N ALA A 268 18.47 -14.71 -8.44
CA ALA A 268 18.82 -13.36 -7.95
C ALA A 268 18.95 -12.34 -9.09
N GLY A 269 19.43 -12.77 -10.26
CA GLY A 269 19.46 -11.96 -11.48
C GLY A 269 18.06 -11.62 -11.98
N ILE A 270 17.17 -12.60 -12.03
CA ILE A 270 15.76 -12.43 -12.45
C ILE A 270 15.01 -11.50 -11.50
N GLU A 271 15.12 -11.69 -10.20
CA GLU A 271 14.42 -10.88 -9.20
C GLU A 271 14.69 -9.39 -9.33
N ASN A 272 15.87 -9.02 -9.79
CA ASN A 272 16.28 -7.63 -9.94
C ASN A 272 16.05 -7.04 -11.34
N LEU A 273 15.50 -7.80 -12.29
CA LEU A 273 15.21 -7.27 -13.62
C LEU A 273 14.10 -6.21 -13.55
N PRO A 274 14.32 -5.06 -14.22
CA PRO A 274 13.29 -4.04 -14.35
C PRO A 274 12.25 -4.45 -15.39
N VAL A 275 10.98 -4.34 -15.02
CA VAL A 275 9.82 -4.56 -15.88
C VAL A 275 9.12 -3.24 -16.11
N ALA A 276 8.90 -2.88 -17.37
CA ALA A 276 8.06 -1.76 -17.74
C ALA A 276 6.58 -2.18 -17.63
N LEU A 277 5.89 -1.64 -16.64
CA LEU A 277 4.48 -1.95 -16.46
C LEU A 277 3.62 -1.15 -17.43
N ALA A 278 2.58 -1.79 -17.97
CA ALA A 278 1.47 -1.10 -18.57
C ALA A 278 0.81 -0.18 -17.52
N ARG A 279 0.10 0.86 -17.97
CA ARG A 279 -0.62 1.72 -17.03
C ARG A 279 -1.60 0.86 -16.20
N PRO A 280 -1.63 1.04 -14.88
CA PRO A 280 -2.55 0.28 -14.05
C PRO A 280 -4.00 0.59 -14.43
N ALA A 281 -4.89 -0.35 -14.23
CA ALA A 281 -6.32 -0.13 -14.43
C ALA A 281 -6.80 1.08 -13.62
N ALA A 282 -7.71 1.85 -14.21
CA ALA A 282 -8.28 3.02 -13.55
C ALA A 282 -9.07 2.58 -12.31
N ARG A 283 -8.68 3.10 -11.15
CA ARG A 283 -9.30 2.75 -9.87
C ARG A 283 -9.53 3.97 -9.00
N VAL A 284 -10.69 4.01 -8.36
CA VAL A 284 -11.06 4.99 -7.35
C VAL A 284 -11.34 4.25 -6.05
N VAL A 285 -10.61 4.55 -4.98
CA VAL A 285 -10.83 3.99 -3.65
C VAL A 285 -11.44 5.05 -2.76
N LEU A 286 -12.59 4.76 -2.17
CA LEU A 286 -13.32 5.67 -1.31
C LEU A 286 -13.47 5.07 0.09
N ASN A 287 -13.02 5.81 1.10
CA ASN A 287 -13.27 5.48 2.49
C ASN A 287 -14.58 6.14 2.93
N ALA A 288 -15.64 5.34 3.10
CA ALA A 288 -16.98 5.85 3.44
C ALA A 288 -17.04 6.51 4.83
N ARG A 289 -16.14 6.16 5.75
CA ARG A 289 -16.10 6.71 7.11
C ARG A 289 -15.38 8.04 7.19
N THR A 290 -14.27 8.20 6.47
CA THR A 290 -13.42 9.41 6.53
C THR A 290 -13.66 10.38 5.38
N GLY A 291 -14.36 9.96 4.32
CA GLY A 291 -14.54 10.74 3.09
C GLY A 291 -13.28 10.86 2.23
N SER A 292 -12.23 10.11 2.56
CA SER A 292 -11.01 10.14 1.76
C SER A 292 -11.21 9.44 0.42
N VAL A 293 -10.84 10.11 -0.66
CA VAL A 293 -10.91 9.57 -2.03
C VAL A 293 -9.50 9.48 -2.60
N ILE A 294 -9.12 8.28 -3.03
CA ILE A 294 -7.83 8.02 -3.69
C ILE A 294 -8.14 7.72 -5.16
N VAL A 295 -7.50 8.45 -6.05
CA VAL A 295 -7.69 8.36 -7.50
C VAL A 295 -6.34 8.12 -8.15
N ASN A 296 -6.24 7.14 -9.06
CA ASN A 296 -5.03 6.96 -9.85
C ASN A 296 -5.06 7.79 -11.15
N ASP A 297 -3.90 7.97 -11.78
CA ASP A 297 -3.74 8.80 -12.99
C ASP A 297 -4.45 8.25 -14.23
N ALA A 298 -4.86 6.98 -14.22
CA ALA A 298 -5.53 6.33 -15.33
C ALA A 298 -7.05 6.63 -15.40
N VAL A 299 -7.61 7.28 -14.36
CA VAL A 299 -9.03 7.59 -14.30
C VAL A 299 -9.37 8.72 -15.26
N THR A 300 -10.28 8.43 -16.19
CA THR A 300 -10.79 9.41 -17.18
C THR A 300 -12.28 9.65 -16.95
N LEU A 301 -12.70 10.88 -17.25
CA LEU A 301 -14.08 11.32 -17.17
C LEU A 301 -14.62 11.61 -18.58
N GLY A 302 -15.75 10.99 -18.89
CA GLY A 302 -16.55 11.31 -20.08
C GLY A 302 -17.58 12.41 -19.79
N PRO A 303 -18.21 12.95 -20.86
CA PRO A 303 -19.27 13.95 -20.73
C PRO A 303 -20.48 13.34 -20.02
N CYS A 304 -20.99 14.02 -18.99
CA CYS A 304 -22.18 13.62 -18.26
C CYS A 304 -22.77 14.78 -17.46
N ALA A 305 -24.03 14.63 -17.07
CA ALA A 305 -24.67 15.49 -16.08
C ALA A 305 -25.26 14.59 -14.99
N VAL A 306 -24.85 14.83 -13.75
CA VAL A 306 -25.32 14.08 -12.57
C VAL A 306 -25.81 15.07 -11.54
N ALA A 307 -27.01 14.84 -11.02
CA ALA A 307 -27.57 15.59 -9.90
C ALA A 307 -27.85 14.64 -8.73
N HIS A 308 -27.41 15.02 -7.55
CA HIS A 308 -27.69 14.29 -6.30
C HIS A 308 -27.97 15.26 -5.17
N GLY A 309 -29.20 15.20 -4.63
CA GLY A 309 -29.65 16.17 -3.63
C GLY A 309 -29.65 17.59 -4.16
N ASN A 310 -28.89 18.47 -3.51
CA ASN A 310 -28.71 19.87 -3.91
C ASN A 310 -27.45 20.12 -4.78
N LEU A 311 -26.69 19.08 -5.08
CA LEU A 311 -25.45 19.14 -5.87
C LEU A 311 -25.72 18.68 -7.31
N SER A 312 -25.21 19.40 -8.29
CA SER A 312 -25.21 18.97 -9.68
C SER A 312 -23.82 19.12 -10.30
N VAL A 313 -23.42 18.12 -11.07
CA VAL A 313 -22.14 18.07 -11.80
C VAL A 313 -22.47 17.91 -13.27
N THR A 314 -22.03 18.85 -14.11
CA THR A 314 -22.16 18.77 -15.55
C THR A 314 -20.76 18.79 -16.18
N ILE A 315 -20.45 17.78 -16.96
CA ILE A 315 -19.22 17.64 -17.73
C ILE A 315 -19.59 17.67 -19.20
N SER A 316 -19.13 18.69 -19.93
CA SER A 316 -19.35 18.82 -21.38
C SER A 316 -18.00 18.80 -22.09
N THR A 317 -17.94 18.12 -23.23
CA THR A 317 -16.74 18.05 -24.06
C THR A 317 -17.06 18.75 -25.38
N THR A 318 -16.35 19.84 -25.67
CA THR A 318 -16.45 20.55 -26.94
C THR A 318 -15.20 20.29 -27.78
N PRO A 319 -15.33 19.76 -29.01
CA PRO A 319 -14.17 19.61 -29.89
C PRO A 319 -13.71 21.01 -30.36
N VAL A 320 -12.45 21.35 -30.07
CA VAL A 320 -11.81 22.55 -30.59
C VAL A 320 -10.93 22.15 -31.77
N VAL A 321 -11.33 22.57 -32.96
CA VAL A 321 -10.55 22.34 -34.16
C VAL A 321 -9.70 23.58 -34.42
N SER A 322 -8.39 23.47 -34.30
CA SER A 322 -7.45 24.49 -34.73
C SER A 322 -7.10 24.23 -36.19
N GLN A 323 -7.65 25.02 -37.08
CA GLN A 323 -7.29 25.00 -38.50
C GLN A 323 -6.22 26.06 -38.80
N PRO A 324 -5.12 25.71 -39.45
CA PRO A 324 -4.18 26.70 -39.97
C PRO A 324 -4.86 27.56 -41.04
N ASN A 325 -4.47 28.82 -41.13
CA ASN A 325 -4.95 29.71 -42.21
C ASN A 325 -4.62 29.11 -43.58
N ALA A 326 -5.47 29.39 -44.58
CA ALA A 326 -5.47 28.75 -45.91
C ALA A 326 -4.17 28.80 -46.72
N LEU A 327 -3.11 29.47 -46.23
CA LEU A 327 -1.79 29.56 -46.84
C LEU A 327 -0.66 29.22 -45.88
N ALA A 328 -0.94 28.70 -44.68
CA ALA A 328 0.07 28.27 -43.73
C ALA A 328 0.20 26.73 -43.79
N GLY A 329 1.39 26.23 -44.06
CA GLY A 329 1.70 24.80 -44.05
C GLY A 329 1.67 24.25 -42.63
N GLY A 330 0.49 23.89 -42.15
CA GLY A 330 0.29 23.26 -40.82
C GLY A 330 -0.76 22.15 -40.91
N GLN A 331 -0.68 21.16 -39.99
CA GLN A 331 -1.69 20.12 -39.88
C GLN A 331 -2.82 20.56 -38.96
N THR A 332 -4.06 20.20 -39.32
CA THR A 332 -5.24 20.41 -38.47
C THR A 332 -5.08 19.57 -37.21
N VAL A 333 -5.04 20.19 -36.04
CA VAL A 333 -5.00 19.53 -34.75
C VAL A 333 -6.39 19.60 -34.14
N GLN A 334 -7.00 18.44 -33.88
CA GLN A 334 -8.20 18.31 -33.07
C GLN A 334 -7.79 18.13 -31.61
N ALA A 335 -8.24 19.03 -30.77
CA ALA A 335 -8.10 18.92 -29.31
C ALA A 335 -9.51 18.90 -28.68
N GLU A 336 -9.74 18.00 -27.77
CA GLU A 336 -10.98 17.97 -26.99
C GLU A 336 -10.84 18.90 -25.80
N LYS A 337 -11.74 19.85 -25.68
CA LYS A 337 -11.85 20.74 -24.52
C LYS A 337 -13.02 20.28 -23.67
N SER A 338 -12.74 19.79 -22.43
CA SER A 338 -13.78 19.40 -21.47
C SER A 338 -14.02 20.55 -20.50
N ASP A 339 -15.23 21.05 -20.45
CA ASP A 339 -15.66 22.06 -19.50
C ASP A 339 -16.52 21.39 -18.43
N ILE A 340 -16.16 21.58 -17.16
CA ILE A 340 -16.86 20.99 -16.01
C ILE A 340 -17.49 22.12 -15.21
N ALA A 341 -18.81 22.05 -14.98
CA ALA A 341 -19.56 22.95 -14.13
C ALA A 341 -20.15 22.18 -12.95
N ILE A 342 -19.89 22.63 -11.74
CA ILE A 342 -20.48 22.09 -10.53
C ILE A 342 -21.29 23.19 -9.85
N SER A 343 -22.58 22.92 -9.59
CA SER A 343 -23.49 23.87 -8.97
C SER A 343 -24.19 23.26 -7.76
N GLN A 344 -24.48 24.12 -6.79
CA GLN A 344 -25.30 23.81 -5.63
C GLN A 344 -26.56 24.68 -5.70
N GLN A 345 -27.72 24.11 -5.36
CA GLN A 345 -29.00 24.82 -5.40
C GLN A 345 -28.97 26.00 -4.40
N GLY A 346 -28.99 27.23 -4.91
CA GLY A 346 -28.90 28.46 -4.10
C GLY A 346 -27.47 28.93 -3.75
N GLY A 347 -26.41 28.30 -4.32
CA GLY A 347 -24.99 28.55 -4.00
C GLY A 347 -24.10 28.84 -5.22
N ALA A 348 -22.79 28.87 -4.96
CA ALA A 348 -21.77 29.19 -5.95
C ALA A 348 -21.65 28.12 -7.05
N LEU A 349 -21.54 28.59 -8.30
CA LEU A 349 -21.13 27.76 -9.43
C LEU A 349 -19.61 27.71 -9.50
N ILE A 350 -19.02 26.52 -9.42
CA ILE A 350 -17.59 26.33 -9.62
C ILE A 350 -17.38 25.78 -11.03
N ALA A 351 -16.77 26.59 -11.88
CA ALA A 351 -16.33 26.17 -13.20
C ALA A 351 -14.88 25.65 -13.11
N LEU A 352 -14.64 24.43 -13.56
CA LEU A 352 -13.31 23.83 -13.62
C LEU A 352 -12.75 23.94 -15.04
N PRO A 353 -11.43 24.11 -15.19
CA PRO A 353 -10.80 24.25 -16.50
C PRO A 353 -10.91 22.98 -17.34
N ALA A 354 -10.79 23.14 -18.64
CA ALA A 354 -10.75 22.04 -19.60
C ALA A 354 -9.71 20.98 -19.26
N GLY A 355 -10.09 19.69 -19.29
CA GLY A 355 -9.21 18.59 -18.94
C GLY A 355 -9.08 18.34 -17.44
N ALA A 356 -10.01 18.87 -16.60
CA ALA A 356 -10.02 18.63 -15.17
C ALA A 356 -10.07 17.13 -14.87
N ARG A 357 -9.24 16.72 -13.92
CA ARG A 357 -9.15 15.32 -13.45
C ARG A 357 -10.26 15.05 -12.43
N LEU A 358 -10.61 13.78 -12.23
CA LEU A 358 -11.56 13.42 -11.18
C LEU A 358 -11.18 13.99 -9.81
N ALA A 359 -9.90 14.11 -9.52
CA ALA A 359 -9.41 14.72 -8.28
C ALA A 359 -9.87 16.18 -8.11
N ASP A 360 -9.93 16.95 -9.20
CA ASP A 360 -10.39 18.35 -9.18
C ASP A 360 -11.91 18.42 -8.94
N VAL A 361 -12.66 17.50 -9.53
CA VAL A 361 -14.12 17.37 -9.30
C VAL A 361 -14.40 17.03 -7.83
N VAL A 362 -13.68 16.05 -7.27
CA VAL A 362 -13.82 15.66 -5.86
C VAL A 362 -13.46 16.81 -4.93
N LYS A 363 -12.37 17.55 -5.24
CA LYS A 363 -11.97 18.73 -4.46
C LYS A 363 -13.03 19.81 -4.48
N ALA A 364 -13.62 20.09 -5.66
CA ALA A 364 -14.67 21.07 -5.80
C ALA A 364 -15.96 20.65 -5.08
N LEU A 365 -16.36 19.38 -5.15
CA LEU A 365 -17.50 18.85 -4.39
C LEU A 365 -17.28 18.97 -2.88
N ASN A 366 -16.09 18.65 -2.41
CA ASN A 366 -15.75 18.82 -0.99
C ASN A 366 -15.81 20.30 -0.56
N SER A 367 -15.39 21.24 -1.42
CA SER A 367 -15.48 22.69 -1.12
C SER A 367 -16.91 23.21 -1.05
N LEU A 368 -17.85 22.52 -1.71
CA LEU A 368 -19.30 22.77 -1.64
C LEU A 368 -19.98 22.04 -0.47
N GLY A 369 -19.20 21.34 0.37
CA GLY A 369 -19.74 20.66 1.54
C GLY A 369 -20.40 19.30 1.27
N ALA A 370 -20.04 18.63 0.15
CA ALA A 370 -20.49 17.28 -0.12
C ALA A 370 -20.06 16.31 1.00
N THR A 371 -21.00 15.49 1.44
CA THR A 371 -20.69 14.42 2.41
C THR A 371 -20.02 13.24 1.72
N PRO A 372 -19.32 12.35 2.46
CA PRO A 372 -18.75 11.11 1.89
C PRO A 372 -19.78 10.26 1.15
N MET A 373 -21.02 10.23 1.63
CA MET A 373 -22.10 9.49 1.00
C MET A 373 -22.57 10.12 -0.31
N ASP A 374 -22.61 11.46 -0.39
CA ASP A 374 -22.94 12.18 -1.62
C ASP A 374 -21.88 11.94 -2.69
N LEU A 375 -20.58 11.97 -2.31
CA LEU A 375 -19.47 11.65 -3.21
C LEU A 375 -19.59 10.22 -3.77
N LEU A 376 -19.90 9.25 -2.92
CA LEU A 376 -20.11 7.87 -3.34
C LEU A 376 -21.27 7.77 -4.33
N ALA A 377 -22.42 8.39 -4.03
CA ALA A 377 -23.61 8.37 -4.87
C ALA A 377 -23.35 9.01 -6.23
N ILE A 378 -22.66 10.18 -6.26
CA ILE A 378 -22.30 10.87 -7.50
C ILE A 378 -21.34 10.02 -8.33
N LEU A 379 -20.29 9.46 -7.74
CA LEU A 379 -19.32 8.62 -8.45
C LEU A 379 -19.96 7.33 -8.99
N GLN A 380 -20.86 6.70 -8.24
CA GLN A 380 -21.62 5.54 -8.71
C GLN A 380 -22.57 5.89 -9.84
N ALA A 381 -23.25 7.04 -9.77
CA ALA A 381 -24.11 7.51 -10.85
C ALA A 381 -23.29 7.79 -12.12
N MET A 382 -22.12 8.43 -12.01
CA MET A 382 -21.21 8.66 -13.14
C MET A 382 -20.72 7.35 -13.75
N LYS A 383 -20.41 6.35 -12.93
CA LYS A 383 -20.03 5.01 -13.40
C LYS A 383 -21.18 4.32 -14.11
N SER A 384 -22.37 4.36 -13.54
CA SER A 384 -23.59 3.76 -14.15
C SER A 384 -23.98 4.44 -15.46
N ALA A 385 -23.73 5.74 -15.59
CA ALA A 385 -23.91 6.50 -16.83
C ALA A 385 -22.81 6.23 -17.87
N GLY A 386 -21.77 5.45 -17.53
CA GLY A 386 -20.64 5.19 -18.43
C GLY A 386 -19.65 6.35 -18.55
N ALA A 387 -19.82 7.42 -17.77
CA ALA A 387 -18.96 8.60 -17.81
C ALA A 387 -17.68 8.45 -16.98
N LEU A 388 -17.67 7.60 -15.98
CA LEU A 388 -16.49 7.29 -15.18
C LEU A 388 -15.90 5.93 -15.61
N HIS A 389 -14.77 6.00 -16.29
CA HIS A 389 -14.03 4.81 -16.71
C HIS A 389 -13.05 4.39 -15.60
N ALA A 390 -13.59 3.82 -14.53
CA ALA A 390 -12.80 3.34 -13.39
C ALA A 390 -13.56 2.29 -12.59
N GLU A 391 -12.80 1.44 -11.87
CA GLU A 391 -13.34 0.59 -10.83
C GLU A 391 -13.48 1.40 -9.52
N ILE A 392 -14.64 1.30 -8.86
CA ILE A 392 -14.87 1.95 -7.56
C ILE A 392 -14.79 0.88 -6.48
N GLU A 393 -13.88 1.07 -5.54
CA GLU A 393 -13.71 0.25 -4.34
C GLU A 393 -14.06 1.08 -3.11
N VAL A 394 -14.89 0.55 -2.21
CA VAL A 394 -15.32 1.22 -0.98
C VAL A 394 -14.70 0.49 0.21
N ILE A 395 -14.00 1.22 1.09
CA ILE A 395 -13.32 0.71 2.28
C ILE A 395 -13.75 1.44 3.56
#